data_4856e3babe24c7be26aaef583069844d
#
_entry.id   4856e3babe24c7be26aaef583069844d
#
_cell.length_a   1.000
_cell.length_b   1.000
_cell.length_c   1.000
_cell.angle_alpha   90.00
_cell.angle_beta   90.00
_cell.angle_gamma   90.00
#
_symmetry.space_group_name_H-M   'P 1'
#
loop_
_entity.id
_entity.type
_entity.pdbx_description
1 polymer ?
#
loop_
_entity_poly.entity_id
_entity_poly.type
_entity_poly.pdbx_seq_one_letter_code
_entity_poly.pdbx_strand_id
1 'polypeptide(L)'
;NSDGVSGVIWKRPDNKHVLWFMKKTGSATSTRLLTALTTWNVIATGDFNGDGVSDIIWKRPGSQPLLWLMNKTGTVKIAKVLTALATWTPYASADFNDDGISDIIWKRPDNKHVLWFMKKTGGPKTTKVLAALDTWVFTATGDFNADGIFDIIWKKPDNKYLLCFLNEDGTFAVKKILAALATWNLVKDKVAGE
;
A
#
# COMPACT_ATOMS: atom_id res chain seq x y z
N ASN A 1 -0.14 14.25 -8.19
CA ASN A 1 -0.21 15.71 -8.35
C ASN A 1 -1.49 16.35 -7.77
N SER A 2 -2.29 15.63 -6.98
CA SER A 2 -3.56 16.09 -6.36
C SER A 2 -4.59 16.71 -7.33
N ASP A 3 -4.63 16.24 -8.58
CA ASP A 3 -5.65 16.61 -9.57
C ASP A 3 -6.75 15.54 -9.72
N GLY A 4 -6.73 14.52 -8.85
CA GLY A 4 -7.63 13.37 -8.89
C GLY A 4 -7.30 12.37 -10.01
N VAL A 5 -6.12 12.48 -10.65
CA VAL A 5 -5.68 11.55 -11.69
C VAL A 5 -4.41 10.83 -11.21
N SER A 6 -4.46 9.51 -11.16
CA SER A 6 -3.32 8.69 -10.75
C SER A 6 -2.16 8.83 -11.74
N GLY A 7 -0.96 9.01 -11.21
CA GLY A 7 0.27 8.91 -11.99
C GLY A 7 0.71 7.46 -12.17
N VAL A 8 1.65 7.22 -13.08
CA VAL A 8 2.23 5.89 -13.31
C VAL A 8 3.74 5.94 -13.11
N ILE A 9 4.27 5.01 -12.32
CA ILE A 9 5.71 4.85 -12.15
C ILE A 9 6.17 3.67 -13.02
N TRP A 10 7.07 3.96 -13.95
CA TRP A 10 7.71 2.97 -14.81
C TRP A 10 9.12 2.67 -14.32
N LYS A 11 9.52 1.40 -14.34
CA LYS A 11 10.91 0.99 -14.21
C LYS A 11 11.48 0.72 -15.59
N ARG A 12 12.54 1.41 -15.96
CA ARG A 12 13.23 1.28 -17.23
C ARG A 12 14.21 0.09 -17.23
N PRO A 13 14.63 -0.40 -18.40
CA PRO A 13 15.67 -1.44 -18.50
C PRO A 13 17.01 -1.06 -17.85
N ASP A 14 17.34 0.23 -17.76
CA ASP A 14 18.52 0.76 -17.06
C ASP A 14 18.31 0.89 -15.53
N ASN A 15 17.23 0.28 -15.00
CA ASN A 15 16.80 0.33 -13.60
C ASN A 15 16.44 1.72 -13.07
N LYS A 16 16.35 2.74 -13.89
CA LYS A 16 15.82 4.04 -13.48
C LYS A 16 14.30 4.02 -13.44
N HIS A 17 13.72 4.87 -12.61
CA HIS A 17 12.28 5.00 -12.48
C HIS A 17 11.83 6.33 -13.07
N VAL A 18 10.70 6.31 -13.77
CA VAL A 18 10.09 7.50 -14.40
C VAL A 18 8.65 7.62 -13.92
N LEU A 19 8.32 8.75 -13.35
CA LEU A 19 6.95 9.12 -13.00
C LEU A 19 6.30 9.81 -14.21
N TRP A 20 5.16 9.30 -14.64
CA TRP A 20 4.30 9.92 -15.64
C TRP A 20 3.11 10.56 -14.95
N PHE A 21 2.91 11.84 -15.19
CA PHE A 21 1.69 12.55 -14.81
C PHE A 21 0.65 12.33 -15.88
N MET A 22 -0.49 11.73 -15.53
CA MET A 22 -1.53 11.36 -16.47
C MET A 22 -2.59 12.45 -16.58
N LYS A 23 -3.30 12.50 -17.71
CA LYS A 23 -4.54 13.25 -17.92
C LYS A 23 -5.73 12.33 -17.75
N LYS A 24 -6.91 12.90 -17.51
CA LYS A 24 -8.19 12.16 -17.55
C LYS A 24 -8.44 11.44 -18.88
N THR A 25 -7.79 11.88 -19.96
CA THR A 25 -7.85 11.23 -21.28
C THR A 25 -6.96 9.99 -21.41
N GLY A 26 -6.20 9.62 -20.36
CA GLY A 26 -5.28 8.47 -20.39
C GLY A 26 -3.92 8.72 -21.02
N SER A 27 -3.63 9.94 -21.48
CA SER A 27 -2.30 10.31 -22.00
C SER A 27 -1.43 10.96 -20.91
N ALA A 28 -0.10 10.85 -21.03
CA ALA A 28 0.81 11.56 -20.13
C ALA A 28 0.80 13.06 -20.42
N THR A 29 0.75 13.88 -19.35
CA THR A 29 0.93 15.34 -19.45
C THR A 29 2.39 15.71 -19.49
N SER A 30 3.16 15.08 -18.60
CA SER A 30 4.60 15.28 -18.44
C SER A 30 5.23 14.04 -17.80
N THR A 31 6.54 13.96 -17.87
CA THR A 31 7.30 12.87 -17.28
C THR A 31 8.41 13.42 -16.40
N ARG A 32 8.75 12.68 -15.35
CA ARG A 32 9.85 13.02 -14.45
C ARG A 32 10.73 11.81 -14.15
N LEU A 33 12.03 11.95 -14.39
CA LEU A 33 12.99 10.96 -13.94
C LEU A 33 13.13 11.05 -12.41
N LEU A 34 12.86 9.93 -11.73
CA LEU A 34 13.12 9.78 -10.29
C LEU A 34 14.58 9.38 -10.13
N THR A 35 15.42 10.33 -9.71
CA THR A 35 16.87 10.19 -9.70
C THR A 35 17.35 9.29 -8.57
N ALA A 36 18.34 8.45 -8.89
CA ALA A 36 19.33 7.87 -7.96
C ALA A 36 18.95 6.62 -7.14
N LEU A 37 17.91 5.85 -7.47
CA LEU A 37 17.60 4.61 -6.76
C LEU A 37 17.60 3.37 -7.68
N THR A 38 18.63 3.21 -8.51
CA THR A 38 18.69 2.10 -9.50
C THR A 38 18.65 0.71 -8.88
N THR A 39 19.09 0.56 -7.63
CA THR A 39 19.04 -0.71 -6.87
C THR A 39 17.80 -0.87 -6.02
N TRP A 40 16.91 0.12 -6.02
CA TRP A 40 15.70 0.12 -5.20
C TRP A 40 14.47 -0.22 -6.05
N ASN A 41 13.47 -0.81 -5.43
CA ASN A 41 12.17 -1.08 -6.05
C ASN A 41 11.09 -0.29 -5.32
N VAL A 42 10.11 0.19 -6.06
CA VAL A 42 8.87 0.71 -5.49
C VAL A 42 8.11 -0.47 -4.89
N ILE A 43 7.71 -0.34 -3.63
CA ILE A 43 6.99 -1.39 -2.91
C ILE A 43 5.60 -0.97 -2.46
N ALA A 44 5.34 0.32 -2.37
CA ALA A 44 4.01 0.88 -2.11
C ALA A 44 3.95 2.33 -2.60
N THR A 45 2.74 2.78 -2.92
CA THR A 45 2.40 4.17 -3.18
C THR A 45 1.11 4.51 -2.44
N GLY A 46 0.95 5.76 -2.02
CA GLY A 46 -0.21 6.26 -1.30
C GLY A 46 0.06 7.65 -0.77
N ASP A 47 -0.94 8.35 -0.30
CA ASP A 47 -0.76 9.62 0.39
C ASP A 47 -0.44 9.34 1.87
N PHE A 48 0.87 9.16 2.18
CA PHE A 48 1.31 8.78 3.52
C PHE A 48 1.44 9.96 4.50
N ASN A 49 1.02 11.14 4.09
CA ASN A 49 1.04 12.34 4.93
C ASN A 49 -0.26 13.16 4.90
N GLY A 50 -1.25 12.77 4.09
CA GLY A 50 -2.56 13.41 3.99
C GLY A 50 -2.50 14.78 3.32
N ASP A 51 -1.55 15.02 2.38
CA ASP A 51 -1.43 16.29 1.66
C ASP A 51 -2.07 16.27 0.27
N GLY A 52 -2.72 15.16 -0.11
CA GLY A 52 -3.36 14.95 -1.39
C GLY A 52 -2.39 14.61 -2.52
N VAL A 53 -1.13 14.31 -2.22
CA VAL A 53 -0.12 13.91 -3.20
C VAL A 53 0.34 12.49 -2.89
N SER A 54 0.30 11.62 -3.90
CA SER A 54 0.81 10.26 -3.70
C SER A 54 2.31 10.25 -3.48
N ASP A 55 2.72 9.57 -2.44
CA ASP A 55 4.09 9.35 -1.99
C ASP A 55 4.60 7.97 -2.45
N ILE A 56 5.88 7.70 -2.22
CA ILE A 56 6.52 6.47 -2.70
C ILE A 56 7.31 5.83 -1.57
N ILE A 57 7.06 4.53 -1.32
CA ILE A 57 7.92 3.72 -0.46
C ILE A 57 8.83 2.86 -1.33
N TRP A 58 10.11 2.98 -1.07
CA TRP A 58 11.18 2.26 -1.74
C TRP A 58 11.80 1.20 -0.83
N LYS A 59 12.27 0.11 -1.43
CA LYS A 59 13.04 -0.91 -0.73
C LYS A 59 14.08 -1.55 -1.65
N ARG A 60 15.23 -1.90 -1.10
CA ARG A 60 16.22 -2.81 -1.69
C ARG A 60 16.44 -4.00 -0.75
N PRO A 61 16.93 -5.15 -1.23
CA PRO A 61 17.27 -6.29 -0.38
C PRO A 61 18.20 -5.89 0.77
N GLY A 62 17.90 -6.38 1.97
CA GLY A 62 18.72 -6.15 3.18
C GLY A 62 18.67 -4.73 3.77
N SER A 63 17.81 -3.82 3.24
CA SER A 63 17.70 -2.46 3.78
C SER A 63 16.34 -2.19 4.42
N GLN A 64 16.30 -1.19 5.30
CA GLN A 64 15.05 -0.61 5.76
C GLN A 64 14.34 0.11 4.59
N PRO A 65 13.00 0.16 4.59
CA PRO A 65 12.25 0.92 3.60
C PRO A 65 12.52 2.43 3.71
N LEU A 66 12.50 3.11 2.56
CA LEU A 66 12.67 4.54 2.43
C LEU A 66 11.37 5.15 1.91
N LEU A 67 10.76 6.03 2.68
CA LEU A 67 9.60 6.81 2.28
C LEU A 67 10.05 8.13 1.66
N TRP A 68 9.56 8.42 0.46
CA TRP A 68 9.63 9.72 -0.17
C TRP A 68 8.27 10.39 -0.11
N LEU A 69 8.16 11.46 0.68
CA LEU A 69 7.03 12.38 0.61
C LEU A 69 7.25 13.31 -0.59
N MET A 70 6.29 13.33 -1.49
CA MET A 70 6.42 13.94 -2.80
C MET A 70 5.79 15.34 -2.83
N ASN A 71 6.21 16.16 -3.77
CA ASN A 71 5.53 17.37 -4.18
C ASN A 71 4.63 17.14 -5.38
N LYS A 72 3.65 17.99 -5.61
CA LYS A 72 2.78 18.00 -6.81
C LYS A 72 3.55 18.01 -8.14
N THR A 73 4.79 18.47 -8.12
CA THR A 73 5.69 18.50 -9.29
C THR A 73 6.48 17.21 -9.48
N GLY A 74 6.27 16.19 -8.62
CA GLY A 74 7.00 14.91 -8.65
C GLY A 74 8.43 15.00 -8.13
N THR A 75 8.75 16.04 -7.35
CA THR A 75 10.02 16.11 -6.61
C THR A 75 9.86 15.57 -5.20
N VAL A 76 10.95 15.08 -4.63
CA VAL A 76 10.98 14.67 -3.23
C VAL A 76 10.97 15.89 -2.35
N LYS A 77 10.00 15.97 -1.44
CA LYS A 77 9.89 17.00 -0.40
C LYS A 77 10.68 16.58 0.85
N ILE A 78 10.49 15.33 1.26
CA ILE A 78 11.15 14.72 2.42
C ILE A 78 11.49 13.28 2.07
N ALA A 79 12.72 12.85 2.40
CA ALA A 79 13.10 11.44 2.38
C ALA A 79 13.29 10.95 3.82
N LYS A 80 12.66 9.83 4.17
CA LYS A 80 12.64 9.31 5.53
C LYS A 80 12.79 7.81 5.55
N VAL A 81 13.73 7.29 6.34
CA VAL A 81 13.84 5.85 6.60
C VAL A 81 12.71 5.45 7.55
N LEU A 82 11.93 4.43 7.14
CA LEU A 82 10.92 3.83 8.00
C LEU A 82 11.59 2.84 8.95
N THR A 83 11.14 2.83 10.20
CA THR A 83 11.72 1.98 11.27
C THR A 83 11.31 0.50 11.16
N ALA A 84 10.57 0.12 10.10
CA ALA A 84 10.30 -1.27 9.81
C ALA A 84 11.61 -2.05 9.64
N LEU A 85 11.65 -3.27 10.15
CA LEU A 85 12.84 -4.10 10.00
C LEU A 85 13.10 -4.41 8.52
N ALA A 86 14.38 -4.54 8.16
CA ALA A 86 14.81 -4.84 6.79
C ALA A 86 14.15 -6.12 6.21
N THR A 87 13.77 -7.04 7.10
CA THR A 87 13.13 -8.32 6.76
C THR A 87 11.62 -8.25 6.56
N TRP A 88 10.96 -7.11 6.88
CA TRP A 88 9.51 -6.97 6.70
C TRP A 88 9.17 -6.68 5.24
N THR A 89 8.08 -7.27 4.77
CA THR A 89 7.57 -7.10 3.40
C THR A 89 6.24 -6.36 3.45
N PRO A 90 6.06 -5.26 2.72
CA PRO A 90 4.76 -4.62 2.63
C PRO A 90 3.81 -5.46 1.80
N TYR A 91 2.56 -5.53 2.20
CA TYR A 91 1.51 -6.26 1.50
C TYR A 91 0.49 -5.35 0.85
N ALA A 92 0.10 -4.26 1.54
CA ALA A 92 -0.88 -3.32 1.05
C ALA A 92 -0.63 -1.92 1.62
N SER A 93 -1.12 -0.93 0.91
CA SER A 93 -1.29 0.43 1.40
C SER A 93 -2.70 0.92 1.03
N ALA A 94 -3.42 1.45 2.00
CA ALA A 94 -4.74 2.06 1.88
C ALA A 94 -5.04 2.84 3.15
N ASP A 95 -6.11 3.63 3.16
CA ASP A 95 -6.61 4.26 4.37
C ASP A 95 -7.43 3.21 5.15
N PHE A 96 -6.84 2.66 6.22
CA PHE A 96 -7.46 1.62 7.04
C PHE A 96 -8.19 2.17 8.27
N ASN A 97 -8.34 3.50 8.40
CA ASN A 97 -9.03 4.13 9.53
C ASN A 97 -9.80 5.40 9.16
N ASP A 98 -9.96 5.68 7.85
CA ASP A 98 -10.70 6.82 7.30
C ASP A 98 -10.19 8.19 7.81
N ASP A 99 -8.87 8.31 8.08
CA ASP A 99 -8.26 9.57 8.51
C ASP A 99 -7.65 10.40 7.36
N GLY A 100 -7.81 9.93 6.11
CA GLY A 100 -7.30 10.55 4.90
C GLY A 100 -5.80 10.33 4.67
N ILE A 101 -5.16 9.44 5.45
CA ILE A 101 -3.75 9.11 5.31
C ILE A 101 -3.62 7.63 4.94
N SER A 102 -2.86 7.33 3.90
CA SER A 102 -2.60 5.93 3.57
C SER A 102 -1.77 5.23 4.64
N ASP A 103 -2.25 4.08 5.08
CA ASP A 103 -1.63 3.19 6.06
C ASP A 103 -0.90 2.04 5.37
N ILE A 104 -0.19 1.20 6.13
CA ILE A 104 0.61 0.11 5.56
C ILE A 104 0.39 -1.19 6.33
N ILE A 105 0.05 -2.26 5.60
CA ILE A 105 0.11 -3.62 6.13
C ILE A 105 1.46 -4.24 5.79
N TRP A 106 2.17 -4.68 6.81
CA TRP A 106 3.44 -5.37 6.72
C TRP A 106 3.29 -6.85 7.05
N LYS A 107 4.01 -7.69 6.31
CA LYS A 107 4.26 -9.09 6.71
C LYS A 107 5.62 -9.19 7.38
N ARG A 108 5.66 -9.82 8.54
CA ARG A 108 6.87 -10.15 9.30
C ARG A 108 7.43 -11.53 8.88
N PRO A 109 8.72 -11.82 9.19
CA PRO A 109 9.30 -13.15 8.93
C PRO A 109 8.61 -14.29 9.68
N ASP A 110 8.00 -14.03 10.83
CA ASP A 110 7.19 -14.99 11.60
C ASP A 110 5.76 -15.15 11.05
N ASN A 111 5.52 -14.69 9.80
CA ASN A 111 4.25 -14.68 9.09
C ASN A 111 3.13 -13.83 9.70
N LYS A 112 3.37 -13.13 10.80
CA LYS A 112 2.39 -12.20 11.35
C LYS A 112 2.25 -10.97 10.48
N HIS A 113 1.05 -10.41 10.46
CA HIS A 113 0.73 -9.18 9.75
C HIS A 113 0.61 -8.04 10.75
N VAL A 114 1.20 -6.90 10.41
CA VAL A 114 1.18 -5.69 11.25
C VAL A 114 0.65 -4.54 10.42
N LEU A 115 -0.44 -3.95 10.87
CA LEU A 115 -0.98 -2.71 10.33
C LEU A 115 -0.31 -1.53 11.03
N TRP A 116 0.25 -0.62 10.25
CA TRP A 116 0.76 0.66 10.70
C TRP A 116 -0.20 1.75 10.29
N PHE A 117 -0.84 2.39 11.25
CA PHE A 117 -1.52 3.65 11.05
C PHE A 117 -0.49 4.77 10.96
N MET A 118 -0.50 5.47 9.84
CA MET A 118 0.48 6.50 9.55
C MET A 118 0.07 7.85 10.16
N LYS A 119 0.97 8.80 10.17
CA LYS A 119 0.73 10.17 10.61
C LYS A 119 1.30 11.17 9.60
N LYS A 120 0.77 12.39 9.59
CA LYS A 120 1.13 13.49 8.66
C LYS A 120 2.63 13.75 8.51
N THR A 121 3.46 13.33 9.46
CA THR A 121 4.92 13.46 9.37
C THR A 121 5.60 12.28 8.65
N GLY A 122 4.84 11.35 8.08
CA GLY A 122 5.37 10.19 7.35
C GLY A 122 6.06 9.17 8.29
N GLY A 123 5.30 8.50 9.12
CA GLY A 123 5.77 7.44 10.00
C GLY A 123 4.60 6.87 10.80
N PRO A 124 4.77 5.76 11.51
CA PRO A 124 3.67 5.17 12.25
C PRO A 124 3.23 6.06 13.41
N LYS A 125 1.92 6.23 13.55
CA LYS A 125 1.23 6.79 14.71
C LYS A 125 1.02 5.70 15.74
N THR A 126 0.41 4.61 15.31
CA THR A 126 0.16 3.39 16.07
C THR A 126 0.40 2.16 15.22
N THR A 127 0.57 1.02 15.85
CA THR A 127 0.75 -0.26 15.16
C THR A 127 -0.17 -1.31 15.78
N LYS A 128 -0.76 -2.15 14.94
CA LYS A 128 -1.66 -3.23 15.35
C LYS A 128 -1.20 -4.55 14.75
N VAL A 129 -1.01 -5.57 15.56
CA VAL A 129 -0.83 -6.94 15.04
C VAL A 129 -2.21 -7.45 14.66
N LEU A 130 -2.38 -7.78 13.38
CA LEU A 130 -3.61 -8.38 12.88
C LEU A 130 -3.66 -9.84 13.35
N ALA A 131 -4.74 -10.19 14.07
CA ALA A 131 -4.81 -11.44 14.82
C ALA A 131 -4.65 -12.69 13.95
N ALA A 132 -3.79 -13.61 14.41
CA ALA A 132 -3.69 -15.05 14.12
C ALA A 132 -4.08 -15.52 12.70
N LEU A 133 -3.45 -14.93 11.67
CA LEU A 133 -3.63 -15.32 10.28
C LEU A 133 -2.31 -15.82 9.69
N ASP A 134 -1.48 -16.47 10.51
CA ASP A 134 -0.08 -16.82 10.18
C ASP A 134 0.05 -17.73 8.95
N THR A 135 -0.98 -18.57 8.70
CA THR A 135 -1.04 -19.46 7.55
C THR A 135 -1.85 -18.91 6.37
N TRP A 136 -2.41 -17.71 6.52
CA TRP A 136 -3.29 -17.13 5.51
C TRP A 136 -2.50 -16.17 4.61
N VAL A 137 -2.92 -16.09 3.36
CA VAL A 137 -2.28 -15.24 2.36
C VAL A 137 -3.15 -14.01 2.13
N PHE A 138 -2.57 -12.82 2.31
CA PHE A 138 -3.20 -11.58 1.91
C PHE A 138 -3.53 -11.62 0.42
N THR A 139 -4.75 -11.25 0.06
CA THR A 139 -5.21 -11.37 -1.31
C THR A 139 -5.60 -10.04 -1.91
N ALA A 140 -6.43 -9.26 -1.22
CA ALA A 140 -6.90 -7.97 -1.72
C ALA A 140 -7.31 -7.06 -0.55
N THR A 141 -7.42 -5.78 -0.82
CA THR A 141 -8.02 -4.78 0.05
C THR A 141 -8.99 -3.90 -0.75
N GLY A 142 -9.97 -3.33 -0.10
CA GLY A 142 -10.97 -2.45 -0.65
C GLY A 142 -12.01 -2.12 0.42
N ASP A 143 -12.73 -1.04 0.26
CA ASP A 143 -13.91 -0.75 1.08
C ASP A 143 -15.08 -1.59 0.55
N PHE A 144 -15.34 -2.75 1.18
CA PHE A 144 -16.34 -3.71 0.71
C PHE A 144 -17.71 -3.53 1.37
N ASN A 145 -17.86 -2.57 2.28
CA ASN A 145 -19.11 -2.26 2.96
C ASN A 145 -19.52 -0.79 2.82
N ALA A 146 -18.71 0.03 2.14
CA ALA A 146 -18.90 1.46 1.92
C ALA A 146 -18.98 2.29 3.22
N ASP A 147 -18.12 1.94 4.21
CA ASP A 147 -18.00 2.71 5.46
C ASP A 147 -16.80 3.68 5.45
N GLY A 148 -16.02 3.73 4.35
CA GLY A 148 -14.82 4.55 4.19
C GLY A 148 -13.54 3.85 4.65
N ILE A 149 -13.64 2.75 5.40
CA ILE A 149 -12.51 2.00 5.93
C ILE A 149 -12.17 0.85 4.97
N PHE A 150 -10.90 0.75 4.60
CA PHE A 150 -10.48 -0.35 3.75
C PHE A 150 -10.45 -1.68 4.51
N ASP A 151 -11.07 -2.69 3.92
CA ASP A 151 -11.19 -4.06 4.43
C ASP A 151 -10.15 -4.99 3.80
N ILE A 152 -10.08 -6.23 4.27
CA ILE A 152 -9.07 -7.19 3.83
C ILE A 152 -9.70 -8.51 3.41
N ILE A 153 -9.28 -9.02 2.25
CA ILE A 153 -9.57 -10.40 1.83
C ILE A 153 -8.31 -11.25 2.02
N TRP A 154 -8.48 -12.34 2.75
CA TRP A 154 -7.45 -13.35 2.98
C TRP A 154 -7.81 -14.64 2.25
N LYS A 155 -6.82 -15.35 1.74
CA LYS A 155 -6.95 -16.73 1.25
C LYS A 155 -6.44 -17.69 2.32
N LYS A 156 -7.28 -18.66 2.70
CA LYS A 156 -6.98 -19.72 3.66
C LYS A 156 -6.19 -20.86 2.99
N PRO A 157 -5.50 -21.71 3.79
CA PRO A 157 -4.83 -22.91 3.26
C PRO A 157 -5.78 -23.88 2.55
N ASP A 158 -7.05 -23.93 2.94
CA ASP A 158 -8.11 -24.75 2.32
C ASP A 158 -8.69 -24.12 1.03
N ASN A 159 -8.03 -23.09 0.49
CA ASN A 159 -8.42 -22.29 -0.68
C ASN A 159 -9.71 -21.47 -0.53
N LYS A 160 -10.30 -21.40 0.66
CA LYS A 160 -11.43 -20.50 0.92
C LYS A 160 -10.93 -19.07 1.12
N TYR A 161 -11.78 -18.12 0.81
CA TYR A 161 -11.51 -16.71 1.04
C TYR A 161 -12.27 -16.21 2.27
N LEU A 162 -11.61 -15.39 3.07
CA LEU A 162 -12.20 -14.71 4.22
C LEU A 162 -12.15 -13.21 3.98
N LEU A 163 -13.30 -12.57 3.95
CA LEU A 163 -13.45 -11.13 4.01
C LEU A 163 -13.51 -10.71 5.48
N CYS A 164 -12.65 -9.79 5.87
CA CYS A 164 -12.59 -9.20 7.20
C CYS A 164 -12.89 -7.71 7.08
N PHE A 165 -14.01 -7.26 7.64
CA PHE A 165 -14.30 -5.84 7.82
C PHE A 165 -13.50 -5.31 9.00
N LEU A 166 -12.86 -4.16 8.82
CA LEU A 166 -12.09 -3.51 9.85
C LEU A 166 -12.90 -2.43 10.57
N ASN A 167 -12.52 -2.15 11.80
CA ASN A 167 -12.85 -0.93 12.53
C ASN A 167 -11.70 0.08 12.39
N GLU A 168 -11.94 1.35 12.68
CA GLU A 168 -10.93 2.43 12.68
C GLU A 168 -9.69 2.11 13.53
N ASP A 169 -9.83 1.27 14.56
CA ASP A 169 -8.72 0.85 15.42
C ASP A 169 -7.94 -0.36 14.87
N GLY A 170 -8.29 -0.86 13.66
CA GLY A 170 -7.69 -2.04 13.02
C GLY A 170 -8.11 -3.38 13.63
N THR A 171 -9.16 -3.42 14.47
CA THR A 171 -9.78 -4.67 14.88
C THR A 171 -10.73 -5.17 13.79
N PHE A 172 -10.98 -6.48 13.79
CA PHE A 172 -11.95 -7.04 12.87
C PHE A 172 -13.37 -6.92 13.44
N ALA A 173 -14.21 -6.10 12.79
CA ALA A 173 -15.63 -5.94 13.12
C ALA A 173 -16.41 -7.22 12.79
N VAL A 174 -16.27 -7.71 11.56
CA VAL A 174 -16.98 -8.88 11.05
C VAL A 174 -16.03 -9.70 10.18
N LYS A 175 -16.20 -11.03 10.19
CA LYS A 175 -15.48 -11.96 9.32
C LYS A 175 -16.50 -12.80 8.57
N LYS A 176 -16.40 -12.83 7.23
CA LYS A 176 -17.29 -13.60 6.37
C LYS A 176 -16.49 -14.54 5.45
N ILE A 177 -16.84 -15.81 5.44
CA ILE A 177 -16.31 -16.74 4.43
C ILE A 177 -17.02 -16.43 3.11
N LEU A 178 -16.24 -16.10 2.09
CA LEU A 178 -16.77 -15.92 0.74
C LEU A 178 -16.99 -17.29 0.12
N ALA A 179 -18.17 -17.50 -0.45
CA ALA A 179 -18.56 -18.76 -1.12
C ALA A 179 -17.91 -18.88 -2.50
N ALA A 180 -16.58 -18.79 -2.56
CA ALA A 180 -15.83 -19.04 -3.78
C ALA A 180 -15.58 -20.55 -3.92
N LEU A 181 -15.67 -21.06 -5.16
CA LEU A 181 -15.29 -22.44 -5.44
C LEU A 181 -13.77 -22.60 -5.22
N ALA A 182 -13.37 -23.74 -4.68
CA ALA A 182 -11.96 -24.01 -4.34
C ALA A 182 -10.98 -23.88 -5.54
N THR A 183 -11.50 -23.96 -6.76
CA THR A 183 -10.74 -23.81 -8.00
C THR A 183 -10.68 -22.36 -8.51
N TRP A 184 -11.41 -21.43 -7.88
CA TRP A 184 -11.43 -20.05 -8.32
C TRP A 184 -10.25 -19.26 -7.73
N ASN A 185 -9.66 -18.42 -8.54
CA ASN A 185 -8.69 -17.42 -8.09
C ASN A 185 -9.32 -16.03 -8.16
N LEU A 186 -9.14 -15.25 -7.08
CA LEU A 186 -9.54 -13.87 -7.10
C LEU A 186 -8.70 -13.13 -8.14
N VAL A 187 -9.36 -12.55 -9.13
CA VAL A 187 -8.71 -11.60 -10.03
C VAL A 187 -8.52 -10.31 -9.23
N LYS A 188 -7.27 -10.02 -8.93
CA LYS A 188 -6.92 -8.76 -8.28
C LYS A 188 -7.18 -7.65 -9.28
N ASP A 189 -8.18 -6.83 -9.05
CA ASP A 189 -8.16 -5.51 -9.63
C ASP A 189 -6.94 -4.81 -9.03
N LYS A 190 -5.97 -4.49 -9.85
CA LYS A 190 -4.91 -3.58 -9.45
C LYS A 190 -5.53 -2.18 -9.46
N VAL A 191 -6.32 -1.87 -8.46
CA VAL A 191 -6.62 -0.49 -8.16
C VAL A 191 -5.28 0.09 -7.71
N ALA A 192 -4.58 0.70 -8.66
CA ALA A 192 -3.55 1.64 -8.35
C ALA A 192 -4.20 2.66 -7.42
N GLY A 193 -3.65 2.83 -6.23
CA GLY A 193 -4.25 3.58 -5.15
C GLY A 193 -4.95 4.85 -5.63
N GLU A 194 -6.24 4.89 -5.40
CA GLU A 194 -7.05 6.08 -5.48
C GLU A 194 -6.55 7.11 -4.46
#